data_f61872823134f78f04315c49619d6ecb
#
_entry.id   f61872823134f78f04315c49619d6ecb
#
_cell.length_a   1.000
_cell.length_b   1.000
_cell.length_c   1.000
_cell.angle_alpha   90.00
_cell.angle_beta   90.00
_cell.angle_gamma   90.00
#
_symmetry.space_group_name_H-M   'P 1'
#
loop_
_entity.id
_entity.type
_entity.pdbx_description
1 polymer ?
#
loop_
_entity_poly.entity_id
_entity_poly.type
_entity_poly.pdbx_seq_one_letter_code
_entity_poly.pdbx_strand_id
1 'polypeptide(L)'
;MLAIGLLASVHVVAQAPSPARPTEVPPLPADAHVGQTIELGGRTLNYTATVGTIPVYGADDKRSGDVVFTAYTMDGADRPVTFALNGGPGASSVYLNLGAIGPKHVKFGDQGDSPSDPPTLADNPGTWLDFTDLVFIDPIGTGYSRSVESAEQTKKDFYSTDNDIHYLSRVIYDWLAKNHRLRSRKYLVGESYGGYRVPRLTHYLQAQLGVAMNGVVAVSPYLNPTINENSDFSPMPWVTTLPSMAAANLERQHKLSAETMAPVIAYARGDYAADLLRGRSDPQALTRLVDRVTELTGLDKAFVRRAGGRLEIGAFLREAHREQGALGSVYDSNVTSFDPFPFASSQQSNDPLLESIIAPTTTAMVDFVTRVVGWDVSARYHALSYEVNGQWDTDSAALRQGAVPDLREAVAADPKLRVLIVHGWNDLSCPFMGSVLTVDQMPVMGDPARVSVREYPGGHMFYSRPESQAALRKDVLALYGQH
;
A
#
# COMPACT_ATOMS: atom_id res chain seq x y z
N MET A 1 63.34 -19.26 -52.86
CA MET A 1 62.55 -18.10 -53.30
C MET A 1 61.39 -17.93 -52.37
N LEU A 2 61.47 -17.04 -51.39
CA LEU A 2 60.42 -16.69 -50.47
C LEU A 2 59.63 -15.49 -51.05
N ALA A 3 58.32 -15.61 -51.21
CA ALA A 3 57.46 -14.52 -51.58
C ALA A 3 56.81 -13.93 -50.28
N ILE A 4 57.18 -12.69 -49.97
CA ILE A 4 56.62 -11.92 -48.85
C ILE A 4 55.33 -11.25 -49.35
N GLY A 5 54.17 -11.67 -48.84
CA GLY A 5 52.90 -11.00 -49.08
C GLY A 5 52.68 -9.87 -48.07
N LEU A 6 52.55 -8.62 -48.55
CA LEU A 6 52.14 -7.47 -47.77
C LEU A 6 50.63 -7.57 -47.50
N LEU A 7 50.23 -7.73 -46.22
CA LEU A 7 48.88 -7.53 -45.74
C LEU A 7 48.65 -6.04 -45.42
N ALA A 8 47.88 -5.37 -46.26
CA ALA A 8 47.42 -4.00 -45.97
C ALA A 8 46.25 -4.06 -44.94
N SER A 9 46.52 -3.57 -43.73
CA SER A 9 45.48 -3.43 -42.68
C SER A 9 44.60 -2.21 -43.00
N VAL A 10 43.34 -2.49 -43.37
CA VAL A 10 42.31 -1.47 -43.47
C VAL A 10 41.81 -1.15 -42.08
N HIS A 11 42.19 0.02 -41.57
CA HIS A 11 41.61 0.55 -40.33
C HIS A 11 40.20 1.07 -40.61
N VAL A 12 39.18 0.30 -40.22
CA VAL A 12 37.81 0.80 -40.13
C VAL A 12 37.73 1.69 -38.88
N VAL A 13 37.70 3.00 -39.09
CA VAL A 13 37.38 3.95 -38.01
C VAL A 13 35.89 3.79 -37.72
N ALA A 14 35.59 3.13 -36.61
CA ALA A 14 34.22 3.10 -36.08
C ALA A 14 33.82 4.52 -35.70
N GLN A 15 32.90 5.11 -36.44
CA GLN A 15 32.24 6.37 -36.04
C GLN A 15 31.56 6.13 -34.68
N ALA A 16 31.92 6.91 -33.68
CA ALA A 16 31.19 6.93 -32.42
C ALA A 16 29.73 7.25 -32.69
N PRO A 17 28.77 6.55 -32.07
CA PRO A 17 27.35 6.86 -32.24
C PRO A 17 27.12 8.31 -31.81
N SER A 18 26.51 9.09 -32.71
CA SER A 18 26.04 10.43 -32.37
C SER A 18 25.16 10.35 -31.13
N PRO A 19 25.33 11.25 -30.12
CA PRO A 19 24.43 11.26 -28.98
C PRO A 19 23.01 11.38 -29.50
N ALA A 20 22.17 10.39 -29.14
CA ALA A 20 20.76 10.44 -29.45
C ALA A 20 20.20 11.76 -28.90
N ARG A 21 19.55 12.56 -29.75
CA ARG A 21 18.79 13.71 -29.24
C ARG A 21 17.82 13.19 -28.19
N PRO A 22 17.69 13.88 -27.05
CA PRO A 22 16.64 13.54 -26.10
C PRO A 22 15.33 13.51 -26.86
N THR A 23 14.69 12.35 -26.97
CA THR A 23 13.35 12.24 -27.53
C THR A 23 12.45 12.97 -26.58
N GLU A 24 11.95 14.14 -26.98
CA GLU A 24 10.99 14.92 -26.19
C GLU A 24 9.80 14.00 -25.86
N VAL A 25 9.53 13.80 -24.59
CA VAL A 25 8.44 12.93 -24.14
C VAL A 25 7.12 13.58 -24.55
N PRO A 26 6.30 12.94 -25.41
CA PRO A 26 5.06 13.56 -25.90
C PRO A 26 4.17 13.99 -24.72
N PRO A 27 3.44 15.11 -24.80
CA PRO A 27 2.55 15.52 -23.73
C PRO A 27 1.45 14.47 -23.50
N LEU A 28 0.98 14.33 -22.24
CA LEU A 28 -0.21 13.56 -21.95
C LEU A 28 -1.45 14.28 -22.51
N PRO A 29 -2.55 13.55 -22.79
CA PRO A 29 -3.80 14.16 -23.24
C PRO A 29 -4.32 15.20 -22.23
N ALA A 30 -5.16 16.12 -22.71
CA ALA A 30 -5.92 17.00 -21.84
C ALA A 30 -6.86 16.22 -20.92
N ASP A 31 -7.25 16.83 -19.79
CA ASP A 31 -8.19 16.21 -18.87
C ASP A 31 -9.48 15.78 -19.60
N ALA A 32 -9.93 14.55 -19.37
CA ALA A 32 -11.18 14.00 -19.90
C ALA A 32 -12.20 13.79 -18.79
N HIS A 33 -13.47 14.02 -19.11
CA HIS A 33 -14.57 13.97 -18.16
C HIS A 33 -15.75 13.17 -18.73
N VAL A 34 -16.38 12.32 -17.94
CA VAL A 34 -17.59 11.58 -18.33
C VAL A 34 -18.58 11.50 -17.19
N GLY A 35 -19.87 11.75 -17.49
CA GLY A 35 -20.95 11.49 -16.54
C GLY A 35 -21.18 9.99 -16.38
N GLN A 36 -21.31 9.53 -15.15
CA GLN A 36 -21.52 8.14 -14.77
C GLN A 36 -22.56 8.01 -13.69
N THR A 37 -23.06 6.80 -13.47
CA THR A 37 -23.99 6.46 -12.39
C THR A 37 -23.52 5.26 -11.59
N ILE A 38 -23.98 5.18 -10.35
CA ILE A 38 -23.81 4.02 -9.48
C ILE A 38 -25.08 3.79 -8.66
N GLU A 39 -25.48 2.55 -8.51
CA GLU A 39 -26.51 2.14 -7.58
C GLU A 39 -25.93 1.85 -6.20
N LEU A 40 -26.38 2.60 -5.18
CA LEU A 40 -25.91 2.44 -3.80
C LEU A 40 -27.08 2.49 -2.81
N GLY A 41 -27.34 1.40 -2.12
CA GLY A 41 -28.41 1.32 -1.12
C GLY A 41 -29.80 1.67 -1.67
N GLY A 42 -30.11 1.25 -2.90
CA GLY A 42 -31.38 1.52 -3.58
C GLY A 42 -31.51 2.96 -4.11
N ARG A 43 -30.44 3.71 -4.19
CA ARG A 43 -30.40 5.07 -4.77
C ARG A 43 -29.40 5.13 -5.92
N THR A 44 -29.78 5.78 -7.00
CA THR A 44 -28.87 6.11 -8.10
C THR A 44 -28.12 7.39 -7.77
N LEU A 45 -26.80 7.32 -7.72
CA LEU A 45 -25.92 8.49 -7.57
C LEU A 45 -25.35 8.85 -8.94
N ASN A 46 -25.49 10.12 -9.33
CA ASN A 46 -24.85 10.66 -10.53
C ASN A 46 -23.53 11.31 -10.17
N TYR A 47 -22.48 11.01 -10.92
CA TYR A 47 -21.15 11.57 -10.67
C TYR A 47 -20.39 11.82 -11.98
N THR A 48 -19.37 12.66 -11.91
CA THR A 48 -18.42 12.87 -13.00
C THR A 48 -17.14 12.11 -12.69
N ALA A 49 -16.72 11.23 -13.60
CA ALA A 49 -15.39 10.64 -13.59
C ALA A 49 -14.44 11.50 -14.43
N THR A 50 -13.31 11.87 -13.87
CA THR A 50 -12.27 12.68 -14.51
C THR A 50 -10.95 11.93 -14.48
N VAL A 51 -10.26 11.87 -15.62
CA VAL A 51 -8.84 11.53 -15.69
C VAL A 51 -8.09 12.75 -16.15
N GLY A 52 -7.07 13.15 -15.40
CA GLY A 52 -6.35 14.38 -15.71
C GLY A 52 -4.92 14.36 -15.16
N THR A 53 -4.21 15.46 -15.40
CA THR A 53 -2.81 15.62 -15.03
C THR A 53 -2.55 16.87 -14.20
N ILE A 54 -1.60 16.73 -13.28
CA ILE A 54 -0.96 17.83 -12.56
C ILE A 54 0.53 17.79 -12.89
N PRO A 55 1.09 18.83 -13.51
CA PRO A 55 2.51 18.90 -13.78
C PRO A 55 3.31 19.09 -12.49
N VAL A 56 4.47 18.46 -12.41
CA VAL A 56 5.44 18.67 -11.35
C VAL A 56 6.61 19.45 -11.91
N TYR A 57 7.12 20.39 -11.12
CA TYR A 57 8.23 21.26 -11.50
C TYR A 57 9.42 21.04 -10.58
N GLY A 58 10.62 21.01 -11.16
CA GLY A 58 11.88 20.96 -10.44
C GLY A 58 12.24 22.30 -9.79
N ALA A 59 13.37 22.32 -9.09
CA ALA A 59 13.87 23.54 -8.42
C ALA A 59 14.25 24.68 -9.39
N ASP A 60 14.40 24.38 -10.68
CA ASP A 60 14.69 25.34 -11.75
C ASP A 60 13.42 25.84 -12.46
N ASP A 61 12.25 25.60 -11.90
CA ASP A 61 10.94 25.92 -12.46
C ASP A 61 10.62 25.24 -13.80
N LYS A 62 11.42 24.23 -14.21
CA LYS A 62 11.10 23.42 -15.37
C LYS A 62 10.24 22.22 -14.97
N ARG A 63 9.38 21.83 -15.93
CA ARG A 63 8.56 20.64 -15.77
C ARG A 63 9.45 19.40 -15.69
N SER A 64 9.36 18.67 -14.59
CA SER A 64 10.12 17.46 -14.29
C SER A 64 9.28 16.19 -14.41
N GLY A 65 7.94 16.32 -14.38
CA GLY A 65 7.04 15.17 -14.50
C GLY A 65 5.57 15.54 -14.64
N ASP A 66 4.76 14.52 -14.86
CA ASP A 66 3.31 14.55 -14.92
C ASP A 66 2.73 13.54 -13.95
N VAL A 67 1.97 14.00 -12.98
CA VAL A 67 1.20 13.13 -12.09
C VAL A 67 -0.22 13.01 -12.64
N VAL A 68 -0.64 11.78 -12.91
CA VAL A 68 -2.00 11.46 -13.35
C VAL A 68 -2.87 11.19 -12.14
N PHE A 69 -4.09 11.69 -12.20
CA PHE A 69 -5.11 11.41 -11.20
C PHE A 69 -6.41 10.92 -11.84
N THR A 70 -7.15 10.11 -11.07
CA THR A 70 -8.54 9.78 -11.37
C THR A 70 -9.42 10.37 -10.28
N ALA A 71 -10.37 11.22 -10.64
CA ALA A 71 -11.27 11.84 -9.67
C ALA A 71 -12.73 11.48 -9.95
N TYR A 72 -13.49 11.29 -8.88
CA TYR A 72 -14.94 11.09 -8.92
C TYR A 72 -15.59 12.18 -8.09
N THR A 73 -16.39 13.03 -8.72
CA THR A 73 -17.02 14.17 -8.08
C THR A 73 -18.53 14.17 -8.29
N MET A 74 -19.25 14.63 -7.29
CA MET A 74 -20.69 14.85 -7.38
C MET A 74 -21.02 16.32 -7.17
N ASP A 75 -22.19 16.76 -7.62
CA ASP A 75 -22.66 18.12 -7.39
C ASP A 75 -22.81 18.43 -5.89
N GLY A 76 -22.40 19.62 -5.50
CA GLY A 76 -22.49 20.12 -4.13
C GLY A 76 -21.27 20.94 -3.73
N ALA A 77 -21.48 22.20 -3.33
CA ALA A 77 -20.39 23.15 -3.04
C ALA A 77 -19.57 22.78 -1.79
N ASP A 78 -20.16 22.09 -0.81
CA ASP A 78 -19.57 21.85 0.50
C ASP A 78 -19.17 20.36 0.71
N ARG A 79 -19.11 19.58 -0.37
CA ARG A 79 -18.70 18.19 -0.24
C ARG A 79 -17.26 18.06 0.24
N PRO A 80 -16.95 17.13 1.15
CA PRO A 80 -15.56 16.80 1.47
C PRO A 80 -14.81 16.30 0.24
N VAL A 81 -13.49 16.36 0.27
CA VAL A 81 -12.62 15.74 -0.73
C VAL A 81 -11.61 14.82 -0.05
N THR A 82 -11.45 13.63 -0.60
CA THR A 82 -10.55 12.59 -0.12
C THR A 82 -9.51 12.27 -1.18
N PHE A 83 -8.24 12.45 -0.84
CA PHE A 83 -7.13 12.01 -1.67
C PHE A 83 -6.69 10.63 -1.23
N ALA A 84 -6.54 9.73 -2.18
CA ALA A 84 -6.19 8.34 -1.94
C ALA A 84 -4.90 7.94 -2.66
N LEU A 85 -3.99 7.26 -1.95
CA LEU A 85 -2.70 6.78 -2.45
C LEU A 85 -2.43 5.35 -2.00
N ASN A 86 -2.14 4.46 -2.94
CA ASN A 86 -1.55 3.17 -2.61
C ASN A 86 -0.05 3.31 -2.29
N GLY A 87 0.58 2.20 -1.97
CA GLY A 87 1.94 2.13 -1.46
C GLY A 87 2.97 1.57 -2.43
N GLY A 88 3.55 0.49 -2.08
CA GLY A 88 4.69 -0.16 -2.71
C GLY A 88 5.98 0.15 -1.93
N PRO A 89 6.79 1.18 -2.24
CA PRO A 89 6.64 2.17 -3.32
C PRO A 89 6.56 1.55 -4.71
N GLY A 90 5.85 2.21 -5.63
CA GLY A 90 5.70 1.73 -7.00
C GLY A 90 4.29 1.24 -7.36
N ALA A 91 3.33 1.25 -6.43
CA ALA A 91 1.93 0.97 -6.75
C ALA A 91 1.18 2.26 -7.16
N SER A 92 0.39 2.16 -8.23
CA SER A 92 -0.62 3.15 -8.55
C SER A 92 -1.80 3.06 -7.57
N SER A 93 -2.63 4.09 -7.50
CA SER A 93 -3.77 4.12 -6.58
C SER A 93 -4.97 3.28 -7.03
N VAL A 94 -4.77 2.37 -7.99
CA VAL A 94 -5.82 1.53 -8.58
C VAL A 94 -6.41 0.52 -7.60
N TYR A 95 -5.63 0.03 -6.64
CA TYR A 95 -6.12 -0.96 -5.67
C TYR A 95 -7.12 -0.33 -4.70
N LEU A 96 -6.87 0.88 -4.22
CA LEU A 96 -7.87 1.65 -3.47
C LEU A 96 -9.04 2.07 -4.37
N ASN A 97 -8.77 2.45 -5.62
CA ASN A 97 -9.79 2.89 -6.57
C ASN A 97 -10.76 1.76 -6.93
N LEU A 98 -10.26 0.72 -7.60
CA LEU A 98 -11.09 -0.38 -8.13
C LEU A 98 -11.24 -1.56 -7.18
N GLY A 99 -10.59 -1.53 -6.02
CA GLY A 99 -10.65 -2.60 -5.00
C GLY A 99 -11.42 -2.20 -3.75
N ALA A 100 -11.28 -0.95 -3.30
CA ALA A 100 -11.75 -0.54 -1.98
C ALA A 100 -12.89 0.49 -2.00
N ILE A 101 -12.59 1.75 -2.37
CA ILE A 101 -13.42 2.91 -2.06
C ILE A 101 -13.99 3.67 -3.25
N GLY A 102 -13.49 3.39 -4.47
CA GLY A 102 -14.02 4.02 -5.69
C GLY A 102 -15.43 3.56 -6.02
N PRO A 103 -16.11 4.22 -6.99
CA PRO A 103 -17.51 3.92 -7.32
C PRO A 103 -17.72 2.56 -8.00
N LYS A 104 -16.68 2.06 -8.65
CA LYS A 104 -16.71 0.74 -9.28
C LYS A 104 -15.66 -0.17 -8.65
N HIS A 105 -15.93 -1.48 -8.65
CA HIS A 105 -14.93 -2.46 -8.26
C HIS A 105 -14.71 -3.49 -9.38
N VAL A 106 -13.49 -4.01 -9.47
CA VAL A 106 -13.13 -5.04 -10.42
C VAL A 106 -13.61 -6.40 -9.92
N LYS A 107 -14.23 -7.18 -10.83
CA LYS A 107 -14.58 -8.58 -10.64
C LYS A 107 -13.87 -9.43 -11.69
N PHE A 108 -13.27 -10.53 -11.27
CA PHE A 108 -12.59 -11.49 -12.13
C PHE A 108 -12.58 -12.86 -11.45
N GLY A 109 -12.87 -13.92 -12.20
CA GLY A 109 -13.02 -15.27 -11.66
C GLY A 109 -14.09 -15.38 -10.56
N ASP A 110 -14.51 -16.60 -10.24
CA ASP A 110 -15.54 -16.84 -9.22
C ASP A 110 -15.03 -16.61 -7.79
N GLN A 111 -13.72 -16.83 -7.57
CA GLN A 111 -13.05 -16.70 -6.28
C GLN A 111 -12.08 -15.51 -6.22
N GLY A 112 -11.95 -14.72 -7.29
CA GLY A 112 -10.96 -13.67 -7.40
C GLY A 112 -9.53 -14.19 -7.58
N ASP A 113 -9.38 -15.38 -8.14
CA ASP A 113 -8.14 -16.14 -8.25
C ASP A 113 -7.77 -16.52 -9.71
N SER A 114 -8.57 -16.08 -10.68
CA SER A 114 -8.39 -16.43 -12.10
C SER A 114 -7.94 -15.20 -12.91
N PRO A 115 -6.64 -14.85 -12.93
CA PRO A 115 -6.14 -13.64 -13.58
C PRO A 115 -6.31 -13.62 -15.09
N SER A 116 -6.61 -14.76 -15.71
CA SER A 116 -6.91 -14.90 -17.14
C SER A 116 -8.36 -14.63 -17.51
N ASP A 117 -9.28 -14.57 -16.52
CA ASP A 117 -10.66 -14.27 -16.78
C ASP A 117 -10.84 -12.80 -17.16
N PRO A 118 -11.73 -12.46 -18.10
CA PRO A 118 -11.99 -11.07 -18.46
C PRO A 118 -12.53 -10.30 -17.25
N PRO A 119 -11.83 -9.25 -16.79
CA PRO A 119 -12.31 -8.45 -15.67
C PRO A 119 -13.52 -7.62 -16.09
N THR A 120 -14.47 -7.47 -15.17
CA THR A 120 -15.63 -6.59 -15.33
C THR A 120 -15.67 -5.57 -14.20
N LEU A 121 -16.19 -4.37 -14.48
CA LEU A 121 -16.45 -3.36 -13.45
C LEU A 121 -17.91 -3.45 -13.02
N ALA A 122 -18.12 -3.61 -11.73
CA ALA A 122 -19.44 -3.59 -11.10
C ALA A 122 -19.55 -2.41 -10.13
N ASP A 123 -20.78 -2.05 -9.76
CA ASP A 123 -21.01 -1.04 -8.74
C ASP A 123 -20.44 -1.50 -7.40
N ASN A 124 -19.72 -0.58 -6.73
CA ASN A 124 -19.06 -0.88 -5.47
C ASN A 124 -19.94 -0.50 -4.27
N PRO A 125 -20.51 -1.47 -3.53
CA PRO A 125 -21.32 -1.19 -2.34
C PRO A 125 -20.50 -0.55 -1.20
N GLY A 126 -19.18 -0.71 -1.23
CA GLY A 126 -18.24 -0.13 -0.26
C GLY A 126 -17.77 1.28 -0.60
N THR A 127 -18.24 1.86 -1.69
CA THR A 127 -17.78 3.20 -2.12
C THR A 127 -18.02 4.27 -1.08
N TRP A 128 -17.13 5.27 -1.05
CA TRP A 128 -17.27 6.45 -0.20
C TRP A 128 -17.83 7.66 -0.94
N LEU A 129 -18.18 7.48 -2.22
CA LEU A 129 -18.58 8.60 -3.08
C LEU A 129 -19.85 9.32 -2.59
N ASP A 130 -20.74 8.66 -1.86
CA ASP A 130 -21.96 9.30 -1.34
C ASP A 130 -21.72 10.34 -0.23
N PHE A 131 -20.56 10.30 0.45
CA PHE A 131 -20.23 11.27 1.51
C PHE A 131 -18.97 12.11 1.25
N THR A 132 -18.17 11.78 0.24
CA THR A 132 -16.98 12.54 -0.13
C THR A 132 -16.69 12.42 -1.63
N ASP A 133 -16.11 13.45 -2.23
CA ASP A 133 -15.48 13.30 -3.55
C ASP A 133 -14.16 12.57 -3.40
N LEU A 134 -13.76 11.79 -4.40
CA LEU A 134 -12.59 10.92 -4.36
C LEU A 134 -11.57 11.34 -5.41
N VAL A 135 -10.31 11.42 -5.03
CA VAL A 135 -9.18 11.73 -5.93
C VAL A 135 -8.07 10.71 -5.70
N PHE A 136 -7.89 9.83 -6.66
CA PHE A 136 -6.83 8.82 -6.66
C PHE A 136 -5.63 9.37 -7.40
N ILE A 137 -4.48 9.45 -6.74
CA ILE A 137 -3.24 10.00 -7.29
C ILE A 137 -2.27 8.86 -7.56
N ASP A 138 -1.77 8.77 -8.78
CA ASP A 138 -0.71 7.82 -9.13
C ASP A 138 0.65 8.53 -9.00
N PRO A 139 1.53 8.10 -8.06
CA PRO A 139 2.87 8.66 -7.95
C PRO A 139 3.71 8.49 -9.22
N ILE A 140 4.74 9.32 -9.42
CA ILE A 140 5.63 9.25 -10.59
C ILE A 140 6.20 7.82 -10.75
N GLY A 141 6.11 7.29 -11.98
CA GLY A 141 6.52 5.93 -12.35
C GLY A 141 5.46 4.87 -12.11
N THR A 142 4.24 5.26 -11.70
CA THR A 142 3.08 4.38 -11.50
C THR A 142 1.89 4.84 -12.33
N GLY A 143 0.94 3.97 -12.58
CA GLY A 143 -0.19 4.29 -13.44
C GLY A 143 0.28 4.78 -14.81
N TYR A 144 -0.19 5.96 -15.19
CA TYR A 144 0.29 6.70 -16.35
C TYR A 144 1.19 7.88 -15.96
N SER A 145 1.46 8.08 -14.67
CA SER A 145 2.33 9.15 -14.17
C SER A 145 3.77 8.90 -14.57
N ARG A 146 4.49 9.96 -14.96
CA ARG A 146 5.82 9.82 -15.52
C ARG A 146 6.70 11.02 -15.24
N SER A 147 8.00 10.78 -15.15
CA SER A 147 9.01 11.82 -15.28
C SER A 147 9.23 12.18 -16.76
N VAL A 148 9.66 13.41 -17.02
CA VAL A 148 10.14 13.85 -18.34
C VAL A 148 11.66 14.00 -18.37
N GLU A 149 12.32 13.58 -17.31
CA GLU A 149 13.78 13.69 -17.12
C GLU A 149 14.50 12.37 -17.47
N SER A 150 15.83 12.38 -17.39
CA SER A 150 16.64 11.16 -17.53
C SER A 150 16.33 10.18 -16.39
N ALA A 151 16.58 8.89 -16.60
CA ALA A 151 16.37 7.87 -15.56
C ALA A 151 17.15 8.15 -14.26
N GLU A 152 18.38 8.66 -14.39
CA GLU A 152 19.21 9.03 -13.25
C GLU A 152 18.60 10.20 -12.46
N GLN A 153 18.17 11.25 -13.16
CA GLN A 153 17.54 12.40 -12.53
C GLN A 153 16.17 12.05 -11.94
N THR A 154 15.38 11.22 -12.64
CA THR A 154 14.11 10.69 -12.15
C THR A 154 14.26 9.97 -10.80
N LYS A 155 15.26 9.08 -10.70
CA LYS A 155 15.57 8.39 -9.44
C LYS A 155 15.89 9.38 -8.33
N LYS A 156 16.74 10.36 -8.61
CA LYS A 156 17.17 11.38 -7.65
C LYS A 156 16.02 12.25 -7.16
N ASP A 157 15.13 12.66 -8.06
CA ASP A 157 14.11 13.66 -7.77
C ASP A 157 12.79 13.08 -7.27
N PHE A 158 12.53 11.76 -7.51
CA PHE A 158 11.23 11.16 -7.19
C PHE A 158 11.29 9.90 -6.33
N TYR A 159 12.39 9.11 -6.37
CA TYR A 159 12.39 7.78 -5.74
C TYR A 159 13.04 7.78 -4.36
N SER A 160 12.71 8.78 -3.56
CA SER A 160 13.06 8.86 -2.14
C SER A 160 11.89 9.34 -1.30
N THR A 161 11.90 9.01 -0.02
CA THR A 161 10.83 9.34 0.89
C THR A 161 10.54 10.84 0.97
N ASP A 162 11.56 11.69 1.13
CA ASP A 162 11.35 13.12 1.28
C ASP A 162 10.84 13.77 0.00
N ASN A 163 11.42 13.41 -1.15
CA ASN A 163 10.97 13.96 -2.43
C ASN A 163 9.55 13.52 -2.77
N ASP A 164 9.20 12.27 -2.47
CA ASP A 164 7.85 11.72 -2.63
C ASP A 164 6.81 12.56 -1.86
N ILE A 165 7.09 12.89 -0.61
CA ILE A 165 6.21 13.74 0.21
C ILE A 165 6.13 15.16 -0.33
N HIS A 166 7.26 15.73 -0.76
CA HIS A 166 7.31 17.10 -1.25
C HIS A 166 6.48 17.28 -2.53
N TYR A 167 6.71 16.47 -3.58
CA TYR A 167 5.97 16.66 -4.81
C TYR A 167 4.51 16.24 -4.70
N LEU A 168 4.19 15.16 -3.95
CA LEU A 168 2.79 14.74 -3.76
C LEU A 168 2.00 15.76 -2.96
N SER A 169 2.59 16.41 -1.96
CA SER A 169 1.94 17.52 -1.25
C SER A 169 1.64 18.67 -2.19
N ARG A 170 2.57 19.01 -3.09
CA ARG A 170 2.36 20.05 -4.09
C ARG A 170 1.27 19.65 -5.08
N VAL A 171 1.23 18.40 -5.53
CA VAL A 171 0.17 17.86 -6.41
C VAL A 171 -1.21 18.00 -5.76
N ILE A 172 -1.34 17.65 -4.48
CA ILE A 172 -2.58 17.79 -3.72
C ILE A 172 -3.00 19.27 -3.63
N TYR A 173 -2.05 20.16 -3.31
CA TYR A 173 -2.31 21.60 -3.26
C TYR A 173 -2.77 22.15 -4.62
N ASP A 174 -2.07 21.82 -5.70
CA ASP A 174 -2.39 22.27 -7.04
C ASP A 174 -3.73 21.72 -7.54
N TRP A 175 -4.07 20.46 -7.20
CA TRP A 175 -5.40 19.92 -7.48
C TRP A 175 -6.50 20.68 -6.74
N LEU A 176 -6.30 20.99 -5.45
CA LEU A 176 -7.25 21.76 -4.64
C LEU A 176 -7.44 23.19 -5.21
N ALA A 177 -6.37 23.85 -5.64
CA ALA A 177 -6.40 25.16 -6.23
C ALA A 177 -7.09 25.16 -7.61
N LYS A 178 -6.69 24.23 -8.51
CA LYS A 178 -7.25 24.05 -9.86
C LYS A 178 -8.76 23.80 -9.82
N ASN A 179 -9.24 23.05 -8.83
CA ASN A 179 -10.65 22.67 -8.72
C ASN A 179 -11.45 23.55 -7.73
N HIS A 180 -10.86 24.64 -7.22
CA HIS A 180 -11.50 25.55 -6.25
C HIS A 180 -11.96 24.88 -4.95
N ARG A 181 -11.22 23.85 -4.46
CA ARG A 181 -11.58 23.01 -3.32
C ARG A 181 -10.75 23.29 -2.05
N LEU A 182 -9.98 24.40 -2.01
CA LEU A 182 -9.18 24.75 -0.81
C LEU A 182 -10.03 24.94 0.46
N ARG A 183 -11.30 25.34 0.33
CA ARG A 183 -12.23 25.49 1.45
C ARG A 183 -12.97 24.22 1.86
N SER A 184 -12.94 23.16 1.05
CA SER A 184 -13.58 21.89 1.37
C SER A 184 -12.94 21.25 2.59
N ARG A 185 -13.68 20.42 3.33
CA ARG A 185 -13.10 19.50 4.30
C ARG A 185 -12.25 18.48 3.53
N LYS A 186 -11.05 18.19 4.02
CA LYS A 186 -10.04 17.40 3.30
C LYS A 186 -9.61 16.20 4.11
N TYR A 187 -9.51 15.06 3.46
CA TYR A 187 -9.11 13.79 4.04
C TYR A 187 -8.03 13.13 3.20
N LEU A 188 -7.15 12.38 3.86
CA LEU A 188 -6.14 11.55 3.22
C LEU A 188 -6.41 10.08 3.53
N VAL A 189 -6.29 9.23 2.51
CA VAL A 189 -6.33 7.77 2.63
C VAL A 189 -5.08 7.20 2.01
N GLY A 190 -4.37 6.35 2.74
CA GLY A 190 -3.18 5.69 2.23
C GLY A 190 -3.11 4.24 2.64
N GLU A 191 -2.70 3.36 1.72
CA GLU A 191 -2.53 1.94 1.99
C GLU A 191 -1.07 1.54 1.93
N SER A 192 -0.63 0.70 2.88
CA SER A 192 0.72 0.17 2.92
C SER A 192 1.76 1.30 3.09
N TYR A 193 2.71 1.44 2.17
CA TYR A 193 3.58 2.61 2.09
C TYR A 193 2.79 3.92 1.85
N GLY A 194 1.58 3.86 1.25
CA GLY A 194 0.63 4.99 1.25
C GLY A 194 0.18 5.37 2.65
N GLY A 195 -0.01 4.39 3.53
CA GLY A 195 -0.26 4.60 4.96
C GLY A 195 0.92 5.24 5.71
N TYR A 196 2.15 5.04 5.24
CA TYR A 196 3.33 5.78 5.67
C TYR A 196 3.33 7.22 5.15
N ARG A 197 2.87 7.43 3.89
CA ARG A 197 2.77 8.75 3.26
C ARG A 197 1.81 9.68 3.99
N VAL A 198 0.59 9.20 4.31
CA VAL A 198 -0.49 10.10 4.72
C VAL A 198 -0.25 10.87 6.01
N PRO A 199 0.40 10.37 7.08
CA PRO A 199 0.80 11.21 8.20
C PRO A 199 1.81 12.29 7.81
N ARG A 200 2.79 11.95 7.00
CA ARG A 200 3.83 12.87 6.52
C ARG A 200 3.27 13.94 5.60
N LEU A 201 2.41 13.56 4.65
CA LEU A 201 1.66 14.50 3.80
C LEU A 201 0.81 15.45 4.64
N THR A 202 0.13 14.93 5.67
CA THR A 202 -0.71 15.75 6.56
C THR A 202 0.12 16.83 7.25
N HIS A 203 1.24 16.45 7.84
CA HIS A 203 2.12 17.40 8.53
C HIS A 203 2.75 18.38 7.53
N TYR A 204 3.28 17.93 6.41
CA TYR A 204 3.90 18.78 5.41
C TYR A 204 2.92 19.77 4.77
N LEU A 205 1.72 19.32 4.39
CA LEU A 205 0.66 20.18 3.86
C LEU A 205 0.29 21.27 4.84
N GLN A 206 0.13 20.92 6.12
CA GLN A 206 -0.22 21.88 7.16
C GLN A 206 0.91 22.87 7.45
N ALA A 207 2.13 22.38 7.67
CA ALA A 207 3.25 23.18 8.12
C ALA A 207 3.92 23.99 7.01
N GLN A 208 3.96 23.47 5.77
CA GLN A 208 4.70 24.08 4.67
C GLN A 208 3.78 24.71 3.60
N LEU A 209 2.60 24.15 3.36
CA LEU A 209 1.70 24.62 2.30
C LEU A 209 0.42 25.30 2.83
N GLY A 210 0.23 25.36 4.15
CA GLY A 210 -0.91 26.02 4.79
C GLY A 210 -2.25 25.30 4.52
N VAL A 211 -2.24 23.99 4.29
CA VAL A 211 -3.42 23.18 4.01
C VAL A 211 -3.60 22.11 5.09
N ALA A 212 -4.54 22.33 6.00
CA ALA A 212 -4.86 21.37 7.06
C ALA A 212 -5.82 20.27 6.56
N MET A 213 -5.63 19.04 7.06
CA MET A 213 -6.51 17.90 6.85
C MET A 213 -7.51 17.77 8.00
N ASN A 214 -8.73 17.36 7.71
CA ASN A 214 -9.75 17.07 8.72
C ASN A 214 -9.60 15.64 9.28
N GLY A 215 -9.13 14.70 8.47
CA GLY A 215 -8.91 13.34 8.92
C GLY A 215 -7.97 12.55 8.03
N VAL A 216 -7.44 11.48 8.61
CA VAL A 216 -6.51 10.55 7.96
C VAL A 216 -7.00 9.12 8.19
N VAL A 217 -7.02 8.32 7.12
CA VAL A 217 -7.26 6.88 7.19
C VAL A 217 -6.00 6.18 6.68
N ALA A 218 -5.32 5.46 7.54
CA ALA A 218 -4.15 4.67 7.20
C ALA A 218 -4.54 3.18 7.14
N VAL A 219 -4.54 2.62 5.92
CA VAL A 219 -4.96 1.24 5.65
C VAL A 219 -3.74 0.36 5.60
N SER A 220 -3.68 -0.64 6.47
CA SER A 220 -2.54 -1.58 6.58
C SER A 220 -1.17 -0.87 6.50
N PRO A 221 -0.95 0.20 7.31
CA PRO A 221 0.16 1.10 7.10
C PRO A 221 1.50 0.52 7.54
N TYR A 222 2.57 0.96 6.85
CA TYR A 222 3.96 0.73 7.22
C TYR A 222 4.49 1.92 8.04
N LEU A 223 3.92 2.18 9.24
CA LEU A 223 4.19 3.41 10.00
C LEU A 223 5.61 3.51 10.55
N ASN A 224 6.15 2.41 11.02
CA ASN A 224 7.46 2.34 11.65
C ASN A 224 8.29 1.22 11.04
N PRO A 225 9.12 1.49 10.01
CA PRO A 225 9.95 0.49 9.34
C PRO A 225 10.86 -0.28 10.30
N THR A 226 11.40 0.39 11.31
CA THR A 226 12.42 -0.19 12.20
C THR A 226 11.87 -1.14 13.26
N ILE A 227 10.54 -1.23 13.43
CA ILE A 227 9.95 -2.11 14.45
C ILE A 227 10.25 -3.59 14.20
N ASN A 228 10.44 -3.96 12.93
CA ASN A 228 10.72 -5.32 12.49
C ASN A 228 12.20 -5.56 12.16
N GLU A 229 13.07 -4.60 12.44
CA GLU A 229 14.51 -4.75 12.23
C GLU A 229 15.22 -5.41 13.43
N ASN A 230 16.46 -5.83 13.19
CA ASN A 230 17.38 -6.34 14.23
C ASN A 230 16.85 -7.57 14.99
N SER A 231 16.33 -8.56 14.28
CA SER A 231 15.83 -9.83 14.83
C SER A 231 16.87 -10.61 15.66
N ASP A 232 18.17 -10.30 15.51
CA ASP A 232 19.23 -10.94 16.27
C ASP A 232 19.23 -10.58 17.75
N PHE A 233 18.76 -9.40 18.12
CA PHE A 233 18.70 -8.95 19.53
C PHE A 233 17.35 -8.38 19.96
N SER A 234 16.47 -8.03 19.03
CA SER A 234 15.15 -7.48 19.36
C SER A 234 14.08 -8.57 19.32
N PRO A 235 13.20 -8.66 20.34
CA PRO A 235 12.04 -9.54 20.28
C PRO A 235 10.93 -8.98 19.39
N MET A 236 10.99 -7.70 19.00
CA MET A 236 9.90 -6.97 18.35
C MET A 236 9.43 -7.58 17.02
N PRO A 237 10.32 -8.05 16.12
CA PRO A 237 9.87 -8.70 14.89
C PRO A 237 8.94 -9.90 15.15
N TRP A 238 9.24 -10.68 16.18
CA TRP A 238 8.46 -11.87 16.57
C TRP A 238 7.16 -11.48 17.27
N VAL A 239 7.22 -10.50 18.19
CA VAL A 239 6.06 -9.97 18.91
C VAL A 239 5.02 -9.38 17.96
N THR A 240 5.46 -8.71 16.92
CA THR A 240 4.55 -8.07 15.94
C THR A 240 3.92 -9.06 14.97
N THR A 241 4.63 -10.12 14.58
CA THR A 241 4.17 -11.05 13.54
C THR A 241 3.35 -12.23 14.08
N LEU A 242 3.66 -12.72 15.28
CA LEU A 242 2.96 -13.89 15.86
C LEU A 242 1.43 -13.72 15.92
N PRO A 243 0.88 -12.56 16.31
CA PRO A 243 -0.58 -12.39 16.35
C PRO A 243 -1.25 -12.57 14.98
N SER A 244 -0.65 -12.07 13.89
CA SER A 244 -1.19 -12.27 12.54
C SER A 244 -1.08 -13.73 12.08
N MET A 245 -0.02 -14.44 12.44
CA MET A 245 0.11 -15.88 12.17
C MET A 245 -0.96 -16.69 12.91
N ALA A 246 -1.24 -16.33 14.17
CA ALA A 246 -2.29 -16.95 14.96
C ALA A 246 -3.68 -16.65 14.42
N ALA A 247 -3.92 -15.41 13.94
CA ALA A 247 -5.16 -15.02 13.31
C ALA A 247 -5.45 -15.86 12.07
N ALA A 248 -4.44 -16.10 11.23
CA ALA A 248 -4.58 -16.96 10.06
C ALA A 248 -5.00 -18.39 10.43
N ASN A 249 -4.42 -18.96 11.50
CA ASN A 249 -4.81 -20.28 12.00
C ASN A 249 -6.25 -20.29 12.54
N LEU A 250 -6.62 -19.28 13.32
CA LEU A 250 -7.98 -19.13 13.84
C LEU A 250 -9.01 -18.98 12.73
N GLU A 251 -8.66 -18.25 11.67
CA GLU A 251 -9.54 -18.08 10.50
C GLU A 251 -9.76 -19.41 9.76
N ARG A 252 -8.69 -20.20 9.52
CA ARG A 252 -8.80 -21.54 8.93
C ARG A 252 -9.69 -22.48 9.77
N GLN A 253 -9.75 -22.24 11.08
CA GLN A 253 -10.61 -22.97 12.01
C GLN A 253 -12.02 -22.35 12.15
N HIS A 254 -12.33 -21.28 11.43
CA HIS A 254 -13.59 -20.51 11.57
C HIS A 254 -13.84 -19.98 12.99
N LYS A 255 -12.76 -19.60 13.70
CA LYS A 255 -12.80 -19.11 15.09
C LYS A 255 -12.25 -17.69 15.26
N LEU A 256 -11.91 -17.01 14.16
CA LEU A 256 -11.35 -15.67 14.24
C LEU A 256 -12.38 -14.66 14.70
N SER A 257 -12.12 -14.01 15.81
CA SER A 257 -12.91 -12.90 16.37
C SER A 257 -12.06 -12.04 17.28
N ALA A 258 -12.52 -10.86 17.66
CA ALA A 258 -11.84 -10.00 18.62
C ALA A 258 -11.65 -10.71 19.98
N GLU A 259 -12.64 -11.50 20.43
CA GLU A 259 -12.59 -12.24 21.68
C GLU A 259 -11.50 -13.33 21.64
N THR A 260 -11.36 -14.04 20.52
CA THR A 260 -10.32 -15.09 20.39
C THR A 260 -8.93 -14.50 20.18
N MET A 261 -8.82 -13.30 19.61
CA MET A 261 -7.56 -12.60 19.44
C MET A 261 -7.05 -11.90 20.71
N ALA A 262 -7.93 -11.48 21.63
CA ALA A 262 -7.53 -10.79 22.86
C ALA A 262 -6.47 -11.56 23.68
N PRO A 263 -6.62 -12.86 23.98
CA PRO A 263 -5.58 -13.63 24.68
C PRO A 263 -4.30 -13.83 23.86
N VAL A 264 -4.38 -13.84 22.51
CA VAL A 264 -3.20 -13.93 21.65
C VAL A 264 -2.37 -12.64 21.75
N ILE A 265 -3.03 -11.49 21.68
CA ILE A 265 -2.40 -10.17 21.81
C ILE A 265 -1.78 -10.02 23.20
N ALA A 266 -2.50 -10.42 24.25
CA ALA A 266 -1.98 -10.37 25.61
C ALA A 266 -0.73 -11.25 25.77
N TYR A 267 -0.74 -12.47 25.22
CA TYR A 267 0.43 -13.34 25.22
C TYR A 267 1.62 -12.74 24.47
N ALA A 268 1.39 -12.17 23.28
CA ALA A 268 2.46 -11.57 22.49
C ALA A 268 3.15 -10.42 23.24
N ARG A 269 2.38 -9.57 23.94
CA ARG A 269 2.88 -8.44 24.73
C ARG A 269 3.54 -8.84 26.04
N GLY A 270 3.19 -9.99 26.59
CA GLY A 270 3.60 -10.45 27.91
C GLY A 270 4.60 -11.61 27.86
N ASP A 271 4.10 -12.81 28.10
CA ASP A 271 4.93 -14.01 28.29
C ASP A 271 5.80 -14.34 27.08
N TYR A 272 5.28 -14.13 25.85
CA TYR A 272 6.05 -14.36 24.63
C TYR A 272 7.27 -13.43 24.55
N ALA A 273 7.07 -12.13 24.73
CA ALA A 273 8.17 -11.16 24.74
C ALA A 273 9.18 -11.45 25.86
N ALA A 274 8.71 -11.79 27.06
CA ALA A 274 9.55 -12.13 28.20
C ALA A 274 10.39 -13.40 27.95
N ASP A 275 9.80 -14.44 27.40
CA ASP A 275 10.50 -15.68 27.08
C ASP A 275 11.48 -15.54 25.93
N LEU A 276 11.16 -14.70 24.93
CA LEU A 276 12.12 -14.34 23.86
C LEU A 276 13.38 -13.66 24.44
N LEU A 277 13.22 -12.76 25.41
CA LEU A 277 14.32 -12.04 26.08
C LEU A 277 15.16 -12.94 26.98
N ARG A 278 14.62 -14.06 27.48
CA ARG A 278 15.43 -15.08 28.22
C ARG A 278 16.44 -15.79 27.32
N GLY A 279 16.24 -15.73 26.02
CA GLY A 279 17.16 -16.28 25.03
C GLY A 279 16.94 -17.77 24.74
N ARG A 280 17.73 -18.26 23.78
CA ARG A 280 17.62 -19.66 23.28
C ARG A 280 18.22 -20.70 24.23
N SER A 281 19.04 -20.27 25.19
CA SER A 281 19.72 -21.13 26.16
C SER A 281 18.89 -21.44 27.41
N ASP A 282 17.75 -20.77 27.63
CA ASP A 282 16.82 -21.10 28.72
C ASP A 282 15.88 -22.24 28.27
N PRO A 283 16.04 -23.47 28.77
CA PRO A 283 15.25 -24.61 28.30
C PRO A 283 13.78 -24.53 28.71
N GLN A 284 13.45 -23.82 29.79
CA GLN A 284 12.09 -23.65 30.25
C GLN A 284 11.36 -22.63 29.37
N ALA A 285 11.98 -21.49 29.06
CA ALA A 285 11.47 -20.52 28.15
C ALA A 285 11.26 -21.13 26.76
N LEU A 286 12.26 -21.86 26.24
CA LEU A 286 12.15 -22.54 24.95
C LEU A 286 10.97 -23.51 24.90
N THR A 287 10.74 -24.28 25.99
CA THR A 287 9.60 -25.22 26.05
C THR A 287 8.27 -24.46 25.97
N ARG A 288 8.09 -23.41 26.76
CA ARG A 288 6.85 -22.60 26.74
C ARG A 288 6.63 -21.95 25.37
N LEU A 289 7.69 -21.37 24.76
CA LEU A 289 7.62 -20.79 23.42
C LEU A 289 7.17 -21.83 22.38
N VAL A 290 7.79 -23.00 22.37
CA VAL A 290 7.46 -24.08 21.42
C VAL A 290 6.02 -24.53 21.59
N ASP A 291 5.59 -24.79 22.80
CA ASP A 291 4.25 -25.32 23.10
C ASP A 291 3.17 -24.29 22.68
N ARG A 292 3.34 -23.03 23.09
CA ARG A 292 2.33 -22.00 22.81
C ARG A 292 2.30 -21.55 21.36
N VAL A 293 3.46 -21.39 20.71
CA VAL A 293 3.52 -21.03 19.30
C VAL A 293 2.94 -22.16 18.43
N THR A 294 3.22 -23.42 18.73
CA THR A 294 2.59 -24.59 18.07
C THR A 294 1.06 -24.51 18.16
N GLU A 295 0.53 -24.30 19.37
CA GLU A 295 -0.91 -24.18 19.59
C GLU A 295 -1.52 -23.03 18.79
N LEU A 296 -0.91 -21.84 18.84
CA LEU A 296 -1.42 -20.65 18.20
C LEU A 296 -1.38 -20.72 16.66
N THR A 297 -0.33 -21.30 16.09
CA THR A 297 -0.13 -21.31 14.63
C THR A 297 -0.65 -22.58 13.96
N GLY A 298 -0.82 -23.66 14.71
CA GLY A 298 -1.20 -24.97 14.18
C GLY A 298 -0.07 -25.69 13.41
N LEU A 299 1.17 -25.17 13.48
CA LEU A 299 2.31 -25.75 12.79
C LEU A 299 2.86 -26.98 13.52
N ASP A 300 3.61 -27.81 12.78
CA ASP A 300 4.30 -28.96 13.34
C ASP A 300 5.23 -28.57 14.50
N LYS A 301 5.11 -29.28 15.64
CA LYS A 301 5.86 -28.96 16.86
C LYS A 301 7.38 -29.11 16.67
N ALA A 302 7.85 -30.04 15.85
CA ALA A 302 9.27 -30.20 15.58
C ALA A 302 9.81 -29.06 14.73
N PHE A 303 9.00 -28.54 13.79
CA PHE A 303 9.33 -27.33 13.04
C PHE A 303 9.45 -26.11 13.98
N VAL A 304 8.44 -25.85 14.80
CA VAL A 304 8.45 -24.73 15.77
C VAL A 304 9.62 -24.85 16.75
N ARG A 305 9.97 -26.07 17.18
CA ARG A 305 11.13 -26.32 18.06
C ARG A 305 12.45 -25.98 17.38
N ARG A 306 12.64 -26.34 16.09
CA ARG A 306 13.84 -25.97 15.33
C ARG A 306 13.97 -24.44 15.20
N ALA A 307 12.85 -23.76 14.99
CA ALA A 307 12.78 -22.29 14.95
C ALA A 307 12.98 -21.62 16.34
N GLY A 308 12.86 -22.41 17.43
CA GLY A 308 12.92 -21.89 18.80
C GLY A 308 11.74 -20.96 19.14
N GLY A 309 10.57 -21.21 18.55
CA GLY A 309 9.37 -20.39 18.72
C GLY A 309 9.45 -19.02 17.99
N ARG A 310 10.45 -18.81 17.12
CA ARG A 310 10.68 -17.60 16.31
C ARG A 310 10.44 -17.95 14.85
N LEU A 311 9.28 -17.59 14.33
CA LEU A 311 8.86 -17.99 12.99
C LEU A 311 9.15 -16.88 11.97
N GLU A 312 10.06 -17.14 11.06
CA GLU A 312 10.25 -16.29 9.87
C GLU A 312 8.98 -16.32 9.00
N ILE A 313 8.58 -15.17 8.47
CA ILE A 313 7.34 -15.02 7.69
C ILE A 313 7.31 -15.99 6.50
N GLY A 314 8.36 -16.00 5.69
CA GLY A 314 8.44 -16.89 4.51
C GLY A 314 8.39 -18.39 4.87
N ALA A 315 9.02 -18.77 5.99
CA ALA A 315 8.97 -20.13 6.48
C ALA A 315 7.57 -20.51 7.01
N PHE A 316 6.88 -19.58 7.69
CA PHE A 316 5.49 -19.76 8.13
C PHE A 316 4.55 -19.94 6.94
N LEU A 317 4.59 -19.06 5.95
CA LEU A 317 3.72 -19.07 4.77
C LEU A 317 3.85 -20.37 3.98
N ARG A 318 5.03 -20.94 3.96
CA ARG A 318 5.31 -22.20 3.29
C ARG A 318 4.88 -23.40 4.13
N GLU A 319 5.18 -23.40 5.42
CA GLU A 319 4.89 -24.54 6.29
C GLU A 319 3.39 -24.67 6.58
N ALA A 320 2.67 -23.56 6.69
CA ALA A 320 1.23 -23.53 6.94
C ALA A 320 0.40 -24.19 5.83
N HIS A 321 0.94 -24.27 4.60
CA HIS A 321 0.26 -24.79 3.42
C HIS A 321 1.02 -25.93 2.72
N ARG A 322 2.06 -26.47 3.38
CA ARG A 322 2.95 -27.49 2.80
C ARG A 322 2.21 -28.76 2.38
N GLU A 323 1.26 -29.23 3.18
CA GLU A 323 0.51 -30.46 2.87
C GLU A 323 -0.35 -30.34 1.62
N GLN A 324 -0.76 -29.11 1.27
CA GLN A 324 -1.51 -28.80 0.07
C GLN A 324 -0.61 -28.53 -1.14
N GLY A 325 0.72 -28.55 -0.97
CA GLY A 325 1.67 -28.17 -2.03
C GLY A 325 1.56 -26.71 -2.44
N ALA A 326 1.17 -25.84 -1.49
CA ALA A 326 0.86 -24.43 -1.73
C ALA A 326 1.74 -23.50 -0.89
N LEU A 327 1.74 -22.22 -1.28
CA LEU A 327 2.34 -21.09 -0.58
C LEU A 327 1.26 -20.09 -0.19
N GLY A 328 1.35 -19.54 1.03
CA GLY A 328 0.53 -18.41 1.43
C GLY A 328 1.11 -17.07 0.95
N SER A 329 0.24 -16.05 0.83
CA SER A 329 0.64 -14.69 0.54
C SER A 329 1.10 -13.96 1.79
N VAL A 330 2.12 -13.10 1.66
CA VAL A 330 2.52 -12.20 2.75
C VAL A 330 1.43 -11.14 3.04
N TYR A 331 0.62 -10.83 2.04
CA TYR A 331 -0.48 -9.85 2.16
C TYR A 331 -1.76 -10.43 2.78
N ASP A 332 -2.04 -11.71 2.57
CA ASP A 332 -3.07 -12.46 3.30
C ASP A 332 -2.65 -13.93 3.37
N SER A 333 -2.20 -14.37 4.52
CA SER A 333 -1.57 -15.68 4.68
C SER A 333 -2.48 -16.89 4.38
N ASN A 334 -3.79 -16.67 4.22
CA ASN A 334 -4.76 -17.66 3.79
C ASN A 334 -5.13 -17.60 2.30
N VAL A 335 -4.63 -16.60 1.57
CA VAL A 335 -4.65 -16.60 0.10
C VAL A 335 -3.45 -17.38 -0.40
N THR A 336 -3.69 -18.42 -1.19
CA THR A 336 -2.66 -19.38 -1.57
C THR A 336 -2.59 -19.58 -3.08
N SER A 337 -1.42 -19.98 -3.57
CA SER A 337 -1.21 -20.59 -4.89
C SER A 337 -0.36 -21.86 -4.77
N PHE A 338 -0.34 -22.68 -5.80
CA PHE A 338 0.60 -23.80 -5.84
C PHE A 338 2.05 -23.32 -5.74
N ASP A 339 2.88 -24.05 -4.97
CA ASP A 339 4.33 -23.80 -4.92
C ASP A 339 4.98 -24.30 -6.21
N PRO A 340 5.46 -23.43 -7.11
CA PRO A 340 6.11 -23.86 -8.34
C PRO A 340 7.51 -24.44 -8.11
N PHE A 341 8.09 -24.24 -6.90
CA PHE A 341 9.44 -24.69 -6.55
C PHE A 341 9.46 -25.41 -5.19
N PRO A 342 8.71 -26.54 -5.03
CA PRO A 342 8.51 -27.18 -3.72
C PRO A 342 9.78 -27.73 -3.08
N PHE A 343 10.85 -27.92 -3.86
CA PHE A 343 12.16 -28.39 -3.39
C PHE A 343 13.15 -27.27 -3.06
N ALA A 344 12.79 -26.01 -3.34
CA ALA A 344 13.66 -24.88 -2.99
C ALA A 344 13.74 -24.66 -1.47
N SER A 345 14.88 -24.19 -0.97
CA SER A 345 15.07 -23.88 0.45
C SER A 345 14.30 -22.62 0.90
N SER A 346 14.01 -21.73 -0.04
CA SER A 346 13.25 -20.48 0.18
C SER A 346 12.25 -20.27 -0.94
N GLN A 347 11.26 -19.39 -0.72
CA GLN A 347 10.32 -18.97 -1.74
C GLN A 347 11.06 -18.31 -2.90
N GLN A 348 10.78 -18.74 -4.13
CA GLN A 348 11.37 -18.21 -5.37
C GLN A 348 10.31 -17.62 -6.30
N SER A 349 9.02 -17.86 -6.04
CA SER A 349 7.91 -17.30 -6.77
C SER A 349 7.53 -15.90 -6.24
N ASN A 350 6.83 -15.14 -7.08
CA ASN A 350 6.16 -13.92 -6.65
C ASN A 350 5.04 -14.24 -5.63
N ASP A 351 4.45 -13.19 -5.07
CA ASP A 351 3.40 -13.35 -4.08
C ASP A 351 2.07 -13.82 -4.70
N PRO A 352 1.40 -14.83 -4.14
CA PRO A 352 0.15 -15.38 -4.66
C PRO A 352 -0.96 -14.35 -4.88
N LEU A 353 -1.16 -13.43 -3.94
CA LEU A 353 -2.20 -12.41 -4.07
C LEU A 353 -1.88 -11.44 -5.20
N LEU A 354 -0.66 -10.93 -5.26
CA LEU A 354 -0.27 -9.96 -6.30
C LEU A 354 -0.34 -10.57 -7.69
N GLU A 355 0.10 -11.83 -7.86
CA GLU A 355 0.01 -12.55 -9.14
C GLU A 355 -1.45 -12.69 -9.61
N SER A 356 -2.40 -12.83 -8.70
CA SER A 356 -3.82 -12.98 -9.05
C SER A 356 -4.46 -11.65 -9.46
N ILE A 357 -4.07 -10.50 -8.84
CA ILE A 357 -4.82 -9.24 -8.98
C ILE A 357 -4.21 -8.23 -9.95
N ILE A 358 -2.88 -8.28 -10.23
CA ILE A 358 -2.22 -7.24 -11.05
C ILE A 358 -2.80 -7.20 -12.46
N ALA A 359 -2.93 -8.35 -13.13
CA ALA A 359 -3.38 -8.41 -14.52
C ALA A 359 -4.84 -7.96 -14.70
N PRO A 360 -5.83 -8.48 -13.96
CA PRO A 360 -7.22 -8.06 -14.10
C PRO A 360 -7.42 -6.60 -13.69
N THR A 361 -6.76 -6.12 -12.64
CA THR A 361 -6.87 -4.73 -12.20
C THR A 361 -6.27 -3.76 -13.23
N THR A 362 -5.11 -4.11 -13.81
CA THR A 362 -4.49 -3.35 -14.91
C THR A 362 -5.44 -3.26 -16.10
N THR A 363 -5.98 -4.39 -16.53
CA THR A 363 -6.89 -4.47 -17.69
C THR A 363 -8.14 -3.65 -17.47
N ALA A 364 -8.76 -3.78 -16.31
CA ALA A 364 -9.97 -3.03 -15.95
C ALA A 364 -9.72 -1.51 -15.92
N MET A 365 -8.57 -1.08 -15.36
CA MET A 365 -8.23 0.34 -15.30
C MET A 365 -7.93 0.93 -16.67
N VAL A 366 -7.19 0.22 -17.51
CA VAL A 366 -6.92 0.65 -18.89
C VAL A 366 -8.22 0.79 -19.69
N ASP A 367 -9.09 -0.21 -19.62
CA ASP A 367 -10.41 -0.16 -20.28
C ASP A 367 -11.27 1.01 -19.77
N PHE A 368 -11.30 1.22 -18.45
CA PHE A 368 -12.02 2.33 -17.84
C PHE A 368 -11.50 3.69 -18.33
N VAL A 369 -10.20 3.91 -18.30
CA VAL A 369 -9.56 5.17 -18.68
C VAL A 369 -9.75 5.46 -20.15
N THR A 370 -9.48 4.47 -21.02
CA THR A 370 -9.45 4.70 -22.47
C THR A 370 -10.84 4.62 -23.12
N ARG A 371 -11.63 3.60 -22.78
CA ARG A 371 -12.94 3.37 -23.41
C ARG A 371 -14.08 4.08 -22.69
N VAL A 372 -14.11 4.09 -21.34
CA VAL A 372 -15.22 4.67 -20.58
C VAL A 372 -15.04 6.18 -20.43
N VAL A 373 -13.87 6.64 -19.99
CA VAL A 373 -13.59 8.07 -19.80
C VAL A 373 -13.21 8.74 -21.12
N GLY A 374 -12.64 7.98 -22.07
CA GLY A 374 -12.22 8.49 -23.37
C GLY A 374 -10.91 9.29 -23.31
N TRP A 375 -10.06 9.01 -22.32
CA TRP A 375 -8.74 9.60 -22.22
C TRP A 375 -7.76 8.83 -23.11
N ASP A 376 -7.53 9.34 -24.33
CA ASP A 376 -6.74 8.66 -25.37
C ASP A 376 -5.24 8.78 -25.09
N VAL A 377 -4.73 7.84 -24.31
CA VAL A 377 -3.32 7.78 -23.91
C VAL A 377 -2.62 6.60 -24.58
N SER A 378 -1.50 6.89 -25.25
CA SER A 378 -0.62 5.87 -25.86
C SER A 378 0.58 5.60 -24.95
N ALA A 379 0.33 5.00 -23.78
CA ALA A 379 1.35 4.62 -22.80
C ALA A 379 0.94 3.32 -22.08
N ARG A 380 1.91 2.63 -21.49
CA ARG A 380 1.63 1.49 -20.65
C ARG A 380 1.17 1.95 -19.27
N TYR A 381 0.12 1.31 -18.73
CA TYR A 381 -0.31 1.50 -17.35
C TYR A 381 0.50 0.61 -16.41
N HIS A 382 1.05 1.17 -15.35
CA HIS A 382 1.81 0.45 -14.33
C HIS A 382 1.02 0.36 -13.03
N ALA A 383 0.15 -0.67 -12.90
CA ALA A 383 -0.57 -0.91 -11.64
C ALA A 383 0.41 -1.14 -10.47
N LEU A 384 1.49 -1.90 -10.73
CA LEU A 384 2.62 -2.07 -9.84
C LEU A 384 3.93 -2.01 -10.64
N SER A 385 4.82 -1.07 -10.29
CA SER A 385 6.12 -0.89 -10.90
C SER A 385 7.22 -1.45 -9.99
N TYR A 386 7.72 -2.64 -10.35
CA TYR A 386 8.90 -3.22 -9.68
C TYR A 386 10.17 -2.41 -9.94
N GLU A 387 10.21 -1.63 -11.03
CA GLU A 387 11.33 -0.73 -11.32
C GLU A 387 11.42 0.40 -10.27
N VAL A 388 10.31 1.07 -9.98
CA VAL A 388 10.25 2.10 -8.92
C VAL A 388 10.61 1.49 -7.58
N ASN A 389 10.04 0.33 -7.24
CA ASN A 389 10.31 -0.36 -5.99
C ASN A 389 11.79 -0.71 -5.85
N GLY A 390 12.41 -1.29 -6.88
CA GLY A 390 13.84 -1.69 -6.87
C GLY A 390 14.83 -0.52 -6.92
N GLN A 391 14.38 0.68 -7.33
CA GLN A 391 15.22 1.90 -7.37
C GLN A 391 14.99 2.83 -6.18
N TRP A 392 14.03 2.54 -5.31
CA TRP A 392 13.70 3.36 -4.15
C TRP A 392 14.87 3.47 -3.18
N ASP A 393 15.09 4.67 -2.63
CA ASP A 393 16.10 4.88 -1.59
C ASP A 393 15.61 4.33 -0.24
N THR A 394 15.90 3.04 -0.01
CA THR A 394 15.57 2.33 1.23
C THR A 394 16.52 2.63 2.38
N ASP A 395 17.68 3.24 2.09
CA ASP A 395 18.71 3.53 3.09
C ASP A 395 18.60 4.95 3.66
N SER A 396 17.61 5.72 3.20
CA SER A 396 17.43 7.10 3.65
C SER A 396 17.15 7.20 5.15
N ALA A 397 17.73 8.22 5.79
CA ALA A 397 17.43 8.54 7.20
C ALA A 397 15.95 8.83 7.39
N ALA A 398 15.31 9.46 6.40
CA ALA A 398 13.89 9.79 6.41
C ALA A 398 12.99 8.54 6.47
N LEU A 399 13.32 7.48 5.70
CA LEU A 399 12.57 6.22 5.78
C LEU A 399 12.75 5.56 7.15
N ARG A 400 13.99 5.50 7.67
CA ARG A 400 14.28 4.90 8.99
C ARG A 400 13.63 5.65 10.15
N GLN A 401 13.44 6.97 10.04
CA GLN A 401 12.73 7.77 11.04
C GLN A 401 11.27 7.33 11.20
N GLY A 402 10.67 6.77 10.15
CA GLY A 402 9.26 6.40 10.13
C GLY A 402 8.31 7.59 9.98
N ALA A 403 7.02 7.30 9.95
CA ALA A 403 5.96 8.31 9.83
C ALA A 403 5.38 8.78 11.18
N VAL A 404 5.84 8.18 12.28
CA VAL A 404 5.29 8.42 13.62
C VAL A 404 5.58 9.84 14.14
N PRO A 405 6.78 10.44 13.94
CA PRO A 405 7.04 11.83 14.30
C PRO A 405 6.04 12.80 13.64
N ASP A 406 5.87 12.70 12.32
CA ASP A 406 4.93 13.54 11.57
C ASP A 406 3.48 13.35 12.01
N LEU A 407 3.07 12.10 12.30
CA LEU A 407 1.76 11.82 12.87
C LEU A 407 1.55 12.53 14.20
N ARG A 408 2.53 12.47 15.10
CA ARG A 408 2.48 13.11 16.41
C ARG A 408 2.41 14.63 16.29
N GLU A 409 3.21 15.23 15.43
CA GLU A 409 3.24 16.67 15.19
C GLU A 409 1.92 17.16 14.58
N ALA A 410 1.38 16.47 13.59
CA ALA A 410 0.08 16.82 13.00
C ALA A 410 -1.08 16.73 14.02
N VAL A 411 -1.12 15.65 14.83
CA VAL A 411 -2.15 15.47 15.87
C VAL A 411 -1.99 16.50 17.01
N ALA A 412 -0.77 16.88 17.37
CA ALA A 412 -0.51 17.88 18.40
C ALA A 412 -0.92 19.30 17.95
N ALA A 413 -0.67 19.60 16.65
CA ALA A 413 -0.95 20.92 16.09
C ALA A 413 -2.45 21.19 15.87
N ASP A 414 -3.25 20.15 15.59
CA ASP A 414 -4.69 20.29 15.37
C ASP A 414 -5.51 19.41 16.30
N PRO A 415 -6.23 20.01 17.31
CA PRO A 415 -7.04 19.23 18.23
C PRO A 415 -8.27 18.57 17.61
N LYS A 416 -8.62 18.92 16.37
CA LYS A 416 -9.75 18.33 15.63
C LYS A 416 -9.34 17.23 14.66
N LEU A 417 -8.06 17.12 14.31
CA LEU A 417 -7.57 16.08 13.42
C LEU A 417 -7.87 14.69 14.02
N ARG A 418 -8.49 13.83 13.20
CA ARG A 418 -8.82 12.45 13.54
C ARG A 418 -8.02 11.49 12.65
N VAL A 419 -7.51 10.42 13.26
CA VAL A 419 -6.70 9.41 12.57
C VAL A 419 -7.28 8.04 12.86
N LEU A 420 -7.67 7.34 11.80
CA LEU A 420 -8.12 5.97 11.85
C LEU A 420 -7.09 5.08 11.16
N ILE A 421 -6.47 4.20 11.91
CA ILE A 421 -5.54 3.19 11.42
C ILE A 421 -6.30 1.87 11.35
N VAL A 422 -6.26 1.21 10.21
CA VAL A 422 -7.03 -0.01 9.97
C VAL A 422 -6.16 -1.12 9.40
N HIS A 423 -6.38 -2.35 9.85
CA HIS A 423 -5.62 -3.52 9.43
C HIS A 423 -6.50 -4.74 9.20
N GLY A 424 -6.04 -5.66 8.38
CA GLY A 424 -6.51 -7.03 8.40
C GLY A 424 -5.71 -7.88 9.41
N TRP A 425 -6.40 -8.81 10.09
CA TRP A 425 -5.79 -9.68 11.09
C TRP A 425 -4.65 -10.53 10.54
N ASN A 426 -4.77 -11.01 9.27
CA ASN A 426 -3.85 -11.99 8.66
C ASN A 426 -2.68 -11.34 7.90
N ASP A 427 -2.57 -10.01 7.91
CA ASP A 427 -1.52 -9.28 7.22
C ASP A 427 -0.15 -9.57 7.86
N LEU A 428 0.79 -10.09 7.07
CA LEU A 428 2.19 -10.31 7.46
C LEU A 428 3.14 -9.35 6.76
N SER A 429 2.67 -8.58 5.77
CA SER A 429 3.43 -7.49 5.16
C SER A 429 3.53 -6.28 6.10
N CYS A 430 2.38 -5.88 6.67
CA CYS A 430 2.28 -4.81 7.66
C CYS A 430 1.46 -5.30 8.86
N PRO A 431 2.02 -6.13 9.76
CA PRO A 431 1.29 -6.73 10.87
C PRO A 431 0.63 -5.66 11.76
N PHE A 432 -0.66 -5.83 12.06
CA PHE A 432 -1.46 -4.87 12.81
C PHE A 432 -0.86 -4.52 14.18
N MET A 433 -0.20 -5.49 14.81
CA MET A 433 0.39 -5.33 16.14
C MET A 433 1.48 -4.24 16.17
N GLY A 434 2.16 -4.00 15.03
CA GLY A 434 3.10 -2.89 14.90
C GLY A 434 2.44 -1.53 15.10
N SER A 435 1.27 -1.30 14.48
CA SER A 435 0.49 -0.07 14.68
C SER A 435 -0.10 0.04 16.08
N VAL A 436 -0.62 -1.06 16.63
CA VAL A 436 -1.16 -1.10 17.99
C VAL A 436 -0.09 -0.68 19.01
N LEU A 437 1.09 -1.29 18.95
CA LEU A 437 2.20 -0.93 19.84
C LEU A 437 2.69 0.50 19.64
N THR A 438 2.71 0.97 18.39
CA THR A 438 3.09 2.35 18.06
C THR A 438 2.13 3.37 18.69
N VAL A 439 0.82 3.17 18.52
CA VAL A 439 -0.20 4.08 19.04
C VAL A 439 -0.21 4.06 20.58
N ASP A 440 -0.05 2.90 21.19
CA ASP A 440 0.03 2.76 22.64
C ASP A 440 1.22 3.52 23.28
N GLN A 441 2.29 3.74 22.51
CA GLN A 441 3.46 4.52 22.97
C GLN A 441 3.37 6.01 22.61
N MET A 442 2.32 6.45 21.90
CA MET A 442 2.14 7.88 21.62
C MET A 442 1.74 8.65 22.87
N PRO A 443 2.21 9.89 23.05
CA PRO A 443 1.69 10.76 24.09
C PRO A 443 0.18 10.98 23.93
N VAL A 444 -0.53 11.00 25.05
CA VAL A 444 -1.95 11.38 25.04
C VAL A 444 -2.07 12.87 24.75
N MET A 445 -2.70 13.23 23.64
CA MET A 445 -2.86 14.60 23.17
C MET A 445 -4.36 14.95 23.08
N GLY A 446 -4.97 15.21 24.23
CA GLY A 446 -6.41 15.45 24.34
C GLY A 446 -7.22 14.15 24.40
N ASP A 447 -8.27 14.04 23.59
CA ASP A 447 -9.09 12.81 23.50
C ASP A 447 -8.27 11.66 22.87
N PRO A 448 -8.00 10.56 23.61
CA PRO A 448 -7.24 9.44 23.08
C PRO A 448 -7.93 8.73 21.88
N ALA A 449 -9.25 8.87 21.74
CA ALA A 449 -9.98 8.30 20.61
C ALA A 449 -9.68 9.00 19.26
N ARG A 450 -8.94 10.12 19.29
CA ARG A 450 -8.53 10.83 18.06
C ARG A 450 -7.59 10.02 17.16
N VAL A 451 -6.80 9.13 17.75
CA VAL A 451 -5.95 8.18 17.03
C VAL A 451 -6.38 6.79 17.45
N SER A 452 -6.98 6.04 16.55
CA SER A 452 -7.52 4.72 16.85
C SER A 452 -7.04 3.68 15.86
N VAL A 453 -6.89 2.44 16.35
CA VAL A 453 -6.59 1.26 15.53
C VAL A 453 -7.82 0.37 15.49
N ARG A 454 -8.13 -0.20 14.32
CA ARG A 454 -9.20 -1.19 14.12
C ARG A 454 -8.69 -2.32 13.25
N GLU A 455 -9.12 -3.53 13.58
CA GLU A 455 -8.74 -4.73 12.86
C GLU A 455 -9.99 -5.43 12.31
N TYR A 456 -9.86 -6.00 11.11
CA TYR A 456 -10.93 -6.67 10.38
C TYR A 456 -10.48 -8.07 9.92
N PRO A 457 -11.41 -9.00 9.67
CA PRO A 457 -11.10 -10.26 8.99
C PRO A 457 -10.44 -10.01 7.63
N GLY A 458 -9.35 -10.73 7.34
CA GLY A 458 -8.59 -10.60 6.09
C GLY A 458 -7.15 -10.19 6.31
N GLY A 459 -6.44 -9.97 5.22
CA GLY A 459 -5.05 -9.55 5.19
C GLY A 459 -4.87 -8.07 4.86
N HIS A 460 -3.83 -7.74 4.13
CA HIS A 460 -3.44 -6.38 3.75
C HIS A 460 -4.56 -5.61 3.01
N MET A 461 -5.21 -6.30 2.08
CA MET A 461 -6.36 -5.82 1.33
C MET A 461 -7.67 -6.40 1.90
N PHE A 462 -7.85 -6.32 3.22
CA PHE A 462 -9.01 -6.87 3.93
C PHE A 462 -10.36 -6.37 3.37
N TYR A 463 -10.38 -5.22 2.75
CA TYR A 463 -11.53 -4.63 2.08
C TYR A 463 -12.01 -5.42 0.83
N SER A 464 -11.23 -6.36 0.34
CA SER A 464 -11.69 -7.33 -0.68
C SER A 464 -12.77 -8.26 -0.15
N ARG A 465 -12.92 -8.38 1.17
CA ARG A 465 -13.97 -9.14 1.84
C ARG A 465 -15.17 -8.23 2.10
N PRO A 466 -16.38 -8.59 1.62
CA PRO A 466 -17.56 -7.71 1.71
C PRO A 466 -17.89 -7.26 3.14
N GLU A 467 -17.74 -8.14 4.13
CA GLU A 467 -18.01 -7.85 5.53
C GLU A 467 -17.02 -6.83 6.09
N SER A 468 -15.74 -7.02 5.81
CA SER A 468 -14.67 -6.10 6.25
C SER A 468 -14.75 -4.75 5.54
N GLN A 469 -15.12 -4.74 4.25
CA GLN A 469 -15.37 -3.51 3.51
C GLN A 469 -16.56 -2.72 4.10
N ALA A 470 -17.64 -3.39 4.44
CA ALA A 470 -18.80 -2.76 5.07
C ALA A 470 -18.48 -2.20 6.48
N ALA A 471 -17.67 -2.93 7.26
CA ALA A 471 -17.22 -2.49 8.58
C ALA A 471 -16.28 -1.28 8.47
N LEU A 472 -15.30 -1.30 7.56
CA LEU A 472 -14.43 -0.16 7.25
C LEU A 472 -15.26 1.08 6.89
N ARG A 473 -16.22 0.93 5.96
CA ARG A 473 -17.07 2.04 5.54
C ARG A 473 -17.84 2.64 6.70
N LYS A 474 -18.37 1.82 7.63
CA LYS A 474 -19.06 2.28 8.84
C LYS A 474 -18.15 3.10 9.74
N ASP A 475 -16.94 2.63 10.01
CA ASP A 475 -16.00 3.31 10.89
C ASP A 475 -15.50 4.63 10.28
N VAL A 476 -15.29 4.66 8.96
CA VAL A 476 -14.93 5.87 8.24
C VAL A 476 -16.08 6.89 8.22
N LEU A 477 -17.32 6.47 8.02
CA LEU A 477 -18.48 7.38 8.14
C LEU A 477 -18.54 8.04 9.51
N ALA A 478 -18.23 7.30 10.58
CA ALA A 478 -18.15 7.87 11.93
C ALA A 478 -17.05 8.93 12.04
N LEU A 479 -15.88 8.72 11.42
CA LEU A 479 -14.80 9.69 11.37
C LEU A 479 -15.21 10.97 10.64
N TYR A 480 -15.90 10.87 9.49
CA TYR A 480 -16.36 12.03 8.71
C TYR A 480 -17.52 12.78 9.39
N GLY A 481 -18.35 12.10 10.17
CA GLY A 481 -19.49 12.70 10.87
C GLY A 481 -19.18 13.44 12.17
N GLN A 482 -17.93 13.41 12.64
CA GLN A 482 -17.50 14.02 13.90
C GLN A 482 -17.03 15.49 13.76
N HIS A 483 -17.24 16.12 12.61
CA HIS A 483 -16.83 17.51 12.32
C HIS A 483 -17.99 18.46 12.16
#